data_9569fc7a736d69b9a2b9588575bffc94
#
_entry.id   9569fc7a736d69b9a2b9588575bffc94
#
_cell.length_a   1.000
_cell.length_b   1.000
_cell.length_c   1.000
_cell.angle_alpha   90.00
_cell.angle_beta   90.00
_cell.angle_gamma   90.00
#
_symmetry.space_group_name_H-M   'P 1'
#
loop_
_entity.id
_entity.type
_entity.pdbx_description
1 polymer ?
#
loop_
_entity_poly.entity_id
_entity_poly.type
_entity_poly.pdbx_seq_one_letter_code
_entity_poly.pdbx_strand_id
1 'polypeptide(L)'
;MATNYLTRSPGTPTSEKITTMSCWVKINNTVGGSIGLFAQTASSSGNGVMLFINATSHFEFYATNGSSQAARVVTDRQLKDGSGWYLLQCHVDTTQSTASNRVKLYINGVQETSLSTASYPTQSINLNGFDGSGNQIFGSLDNLSYDCKADIADAYFIDGANIASNQFWETDATTGQIKPKLDPTISSFGTNGYHLKFENANAGIDSKPSGASNFSTTGTIRQQVDTPSNIFCTLNPMQRSRVNTNNSTDYLKVGNNTFDTSSSNGMMAIVNGTLGAQSGKYYWE
;
A
#
# COMPACT_ATOMS: atom_id res chain seq x y z
N MET A 1 -5.14 15.33 10.15
CA MET A 1 -3.72 14.90 10.03
C MET A 1 -3.68 13.41 10.30
N ALA A 2 -2.88 12.67 9.53
CA ALA A 2 -2.64 11.25 9.77
C ALA A 2 -2.07 11.05 11.18
N THR A 3 -2.53 10.01 11.85
CA THR A 3 -2.13 9.70 13.22
C THR A 3 -1.15 8.53 13.30
N ASN A 4 -1.08 7.72 12.24
CA ASN A 4 -0.25 6.51 12.20
C ASN A 4 0.52 6.44 10.87
N TYR A 5 1.83 6.61 10.93
CA TYR A 5 2.71 6.54 9.77
C TYR A 5 4.17 6.31 10.17
N LEU A 6 4.99 5.98 9.20
CA LEU A 6 6.43 5.85 9.33
C LEU A 6 7.11 6.96 8.53
N THR A 7 8.19 7.53 9.07
CA THR A 7 9.01 8.52 8.35
C THR A 7 10.49 8.27 8.55
N ARG A 8 11.27 8.65 7.53
CA ARG A 8 12.72 8.79 7.65
C ARG A 8 13.24 9.84 6.67
N SER A 9 14.40 10.41 6.95
CA SER A 9 15.12 11.28 6.01
C SER A 9 15.94 10.41 5.06
N PRO A 10 15.76 10.54 3.73
CA PRO A 10 16.59 9.85 2.74
C PRO A 10 17.97 10.50 2.61
N GLY A 11 18.91 9.77 2.02
CA GLY A 11 20.18 10.29 1.54
C GLY A 11 20.14 10.65 0.06
N THR A 12 21.33 10.88 -0.54
CA THR A 12 21.45 11.04 -2.00
C THR A 12 20.98 9.76 -2.70
N PRO A 13 20.01 9.84 -3.63
CA PRO A 13 19.46 8.65 -4.27
C PRO A 13 20.46 7.98 -5.22
N THR A 14 20.30 6.70 -5.44
CA THR A 14 20.98 5.96 -6.50
C THR A 14 20.46 6.40 -7.86
N SER A 15 19.15 6.66 -7.95
CA SER A 15 18.53 7.17 -9.18
C SER A 15 17.27 7.98 -8.88
N GLU A 16 17.14 9.14 -9.51
CA GLU A 16 15.92 9.93 -9.52
C GLU A 16 14.94 9.49 -10.63
N LYS A 17 15.29 8.46 -11.39
CA LYS A 17 14.58 8.04 -12.62
C LYS A 17 14.03 6.63 -12.55
N ILE A 18 14.64 5.76 -11.75
CA ILE A 18 14.34 4.32 -11.74
C ILE A 18 14.05 3.87 -10.32
N THR A 19 12.88 3.26 -10.12
CA THR A 19 12.43 2.80 -8.80
C THR A 19 11.46 1.64 -8.94
N THR A 20 11.49 0.73 -7.98
CA THR A 20 10.44 -0.29 -7.77
C THR A 20 9.85 -0.14 -6.38
N MET A 21 8.54 -0.10 -6.30
CA MET A 21 7.76 -0.12 -5.05
C MET A 21 6.87 -1.36 -5.05
N SER A 22 6.81 -2.07 -3.93
CA SER A 22 5.98 -3.26 -3.76
C SER A 22 5.51 -3.37 -2.33
N CYS A 23 4.23 -3.67 -2.10
CA CYS A 23 3.71 -4.01 -0.77
C CYS A 23 2.46 -4.86 -0.87
N TRP A 24 2.23 -5.66 0.16
CA TRP A 24 0.98 -6.36 0.37
C TRP A 24 0.04 -5.50 1.20
N VAL A 25 -1.22 -5.39 0.76
CA VAL A 25 -2.23 -4.52 1.36
C VAL A 25 -3.54 -5.26 1.52
N LYS A 26 -4.13 -5.23 2.71
CA LYS A 26 -5.51 -5.63 2.96
C LYS A 26 -6.31 -4.39 3.37
N ILE A 27 -7.34 -4.09 2.61
CA ILE A 27 -8.12 -2.86 2.78
C ILE A 27 -9.14 -3.06 3.89
N ASN A 28 -9.03 -2.29 4.98
CA ASN A 28 -9.92 -2.42 6.12
C ASN A 28 -11.19 -1.56 5.99
N ASN A 29 -11.13 -0.47 5.24
CA ASN A 29 -12.28 0.41 5.02
C ASN A 29 -12.21 1.06 3.64
N THR A 30 -13.23 0.84 2.84
CA THR A 30 -13.34 1.41 1.47
C THR A 30 -14.11 2.74 1.43
N VAL A 31 -14.55 3.27 2.58
CA VAL A 31 -15.42 4.44 2.61
C VAL A 31 -14.66 5.71 2.99
N GLY A 32 -14.53 6.61 2.02
CA GLY A 32 -14.36 8.04 2.29
C GLY A 32 -12.93 8.52 2.54
N GLY A 33 -11.93 8.00 1.83
CA GLY A 33 -10.58 8.57 1.90
C GLY A 33 -9.56 7.79 1.10
N SER A 34 -8.45 8.42 0.76
CA SER A 34 -7.31 7.75 0.15
C SER A 34 -6.53 6.96 1.19
N ILE A 35 -5.90 5.85 0.78
CA ILE A 35 -5.00 5.04 1.59
C ILE A 35 -3.59 5.29 1.08
N GLY A 36 -2.79 6.04 1.85
CA GLY A 36 -1.39 6.32 1.53
C GLY A 36 -0.52 5.09 1.74
N LEU A 37 0.29 4.74 0.75
CA LEU A 37 1.25 3.64 0.82
C LEU A 37 2.66 4.19 0.91
N PHE A 38 3.13 4.81 -0.17
CA PHE A 38 4.44 5.43 -0.27
C PHE A 38 4.28 6.90 -0.63
N ALA A 39 5.00 7.76 0.05
CA ALA A 39 5.17 9.13 -0.38
C ALA A 39 6.60 9.59 -0.10
N GLN A 40 7.11 10.43 -0.97
CA GLN A 40 8.32 11.21 -0.72
C GLN A 40 8.11 12.58 -1.29
N THR A 41 8.16 13.59 -0.43
CA THR A 41 7.83 14.95 -0.79
C THR A 41 8.87 15.92 -0.28
N ALA A 42 9.31 16.82 -1.16
CA ALA A 42 10.17 17.93 -0.81
C ALA A 42 9.36 19.01 -0.10
N SER A 43 9.20 18.92 1.21
CA SER A 43 8.52 19.91 2.05
C SER A 43 7.01 20.13 1.77
N SER A 44 6.38 21.00 2.52
CA SER A 44 4.95 21.31 2.56
C SER A 44 4.28 21.82 1.25
N SER A 45 4.97 21.77 0.13
CA SER A 45 4.51 22.38 -1.15
C SER A 45 3.94 21.38 -2.17
N GLY A 46 3.67 20.13 -1.78
CA GLY A 46 3.07 19.14 -2.71
C GLY A 46 4.01 18.66 -3.81
N ASN A 47 5.30 18.90 -3.72
CA ASN A 47 6.30 18.39 -4.65
C ASN A 47 6.73 16.99 -4.25
N GLY A 48 6.52 16.01 -5.12
CA GLY A 48 7.00 14.68 -4.82
C GLY A 48 6.31 13.57 -5.57
N VAL A 49 6.50 12.36 -5.06
CA VAL A 49 5.93 11.13 -5.59
C VAL A 49 5.03 10.49 -4.54
N MET A 50 3.89 10.01 -4.98
CA MET A 50 2.92 9.31 -4.14
C MET A 50 2.43 8.04 -4.84
N LEU A 51 2.32 6.97 -4.08
CA LEU A 51 1.66 5.72 -4.46
C LEU A 51 0.58 5.42 -3.43
N PHE A 52 -0.64 5.26 -3.86
CA PHE A 52 -1.80 5.18 -2.96
C PHE A 52 -3.01 4.50 -3.62
N ILE A 53 -3.98 4.15 -2.81
CA ILE A 53 -5.33 3.83 -3.27
C ILE A 53 -6.16 5.09 -3.07
N ASN A 54 -6.73 5.62 -4.14
CA ASN A 54 -7.49 6.88 -4.09
C ASN A 54 -8.89 6.71 -3.49
N ALA A 55 -9.59 7.81 -3.23
CA ALA A 55 -10.90 7.83 -2.59
C ALA A 55 -12.01 7.07 -3.36
N THR A 56 -11.78 6.76 -4.64
CA THR A 56 -12.66 5.95 -5.48
C THR A 56 -12.16 4.50 -5.62
N SER A 57 -11.21 4.09 -4.77
CA SER A 57 -10.63 2.74 -4.68
C SER A 57 -9.78 2.30 -5.88
N HIS A 58 -9.25 3.23 -6.68
CA HIS A 58 -8.30 2.92 -7.73
C HIS A 58 -6.87 3.00 -7.22
N PHE A 59 -6.00 2.12 -7.71
CA PHE A 59 -4.57 2.19 -7.43
C PHE A 59 -3.95 3.28 -8.29
N GLU A 60 -3.23 4.21 -7.69
CA GLU A 60 -2.77 5.43 -8.32
C GLU A 60 -1.30 5.72 -8.00
N PHE A 61 -0.53 6.03 -9.05
CA PHE A 61 0.76 6.69 -8.97
C PHE A 61 0.61 8.15 -9.38
N TYR A 62 1.12 9.06 -8.56
CA TYR A 62 1.09 10.49 -8.80
C TYR A 62 2.46 11.11 -8.54
N ALA A 63 2.92 11.96 -9.44
CA ALA A 63 4.18 12.70 -9.29
C ALA A 63 4.02 14.15 -9.70
N THR A 64 4.69 15.04 -8.99
CA THR A 64 4.79 16.47 -9.31
C THR A 64 6.24 16.91 -9.38
N ASN A 65 6.52 17.88 -10.26
CA ASN A 65 7.78 18.60 -10.31
C ASN A 65 7.46 20.10 -10.20
N GLY A 66 7.79 20.69 -9.06
CA GLY A 66 7.28 21.99 -8.73
C GLY A 66 5.77 21.94 -8.49
N SER A 67 5.07 22.96 -8.93
CA SER A 67 3.60 23.03 -8.84
C SER A 67 2.88 22.30 -9.99
N SER A 68 3.62 21.59 -10.86
CA SER A 68 3.06 20.97 -12.06
C SER A 68 3.01 19.45 -11.91
N GLN A 69 1.92 18.84 -12.38
CA GLN A 69 1.83 17.39 -12.48
C GLN A 69 2.87 16.87 -13.48
N ALA A 70 3.77 16.01 -13.01
CA ALA A 70 4.78 15.34 -13.82
C ALA A 70 4.27 14.01 -14.39
N ALA A 71 3.47 13.29 -13.58
CA ALA A 71 2.84 12.04 -13.98
C ALA A 71 1.58 11.77 -13.17
N ARG A 72 0.62 11.06 -13.79
CA ARG A 72 -0.54 10.48 -13.11
C ARG A 72 -0.98 9.22 -13.85
N VAL A 73 -0.87 8.08 -13.19
CA VAL A 73 -1.29 6.79 -13.74
C VAL A 73 -2.25 6.15 -12.75
N VAL A 74 -3.48 5.88 -13.22
CA VAL A 74 -4.59 5.39 -12.39
C VAL A 74 -5.16 4.14 -13.05
N THR A 75 -5.30 3.06 -12.30
CA THR A 75 -5.95 1.84 -12.80
C THR A 75 -7.43 2.07 -13.06
N ASP A 76 -7.98 1.38 -14.04
CA ASP A 76 -9.43 1.31 -14.23
C ASP A 76 -10.09 0.36 -13.22
N ARG A 77 -9.34 -0.64 -12.79
CA ARG A 77 -9.75 -1.59 -11.75
C ARG A 77 -9.87 -0.93 -10.39
N GLN A 78 -10.99 -1.19 -9.71
CA GLN A 78 -11.21 -0.76 -8.33
C GLN A 78 -10.87 -1.88 -7.35
N LEU A 79 -10.19 -1.51 -6.26
CA LEU A 79 -9.81 -2.39 -5.15
C LEU A 79 -10.87 -2.26 -4.04
N LYS A 80 -11.94 -3.05 -4.10
CA LYS A 80 -13.08 -2.97 -3.17
C LYS A 80 -13.18 -4.14 -2.22
N ASP A 81 -12.52 -5.25 -2.54
CA ASP A 81 -12.57 -6.44 -1.70
C ASP A 81 -11.62 -6.27 -0.51
N GLY A 82 -12.18 -6.09 0.67
CA GLY A 82 -11.42 -6.03 1.92
C GLY A 82 -11.28 -7.40 2.61
N SER A 83 -11.73 -8.50 1.98
CA SER A 83 -11.62 -9.84 2.55
C SER A 83 -10.26 -10.49 2.32
N GLY A 84 -9.54 -10.06 1.28
CA GLY A 84 -8.27 -10.62 0.86
C GLY A 84 -7.13 -9.59 0.81
N TRP A 85 -5.93 -10.12 0.61
CA TRP A 85 -4.73 -9.33 0.40
C TRP A 85 -4.51 -9.04 -1.07
N TYR A 86 -4.08 -7.82 -1.37
CA TYR A 86 -3.59 -7.41 -2.69
C TYR A 86 -2.08 -7.22 -2.64
N LEU A 87 -1.37 -7.72 -3.63
CA LEU A 87 -0.01 -7.29 -3.92
C LEU A 87 -0.07 -6.10 -4.87
N LEU A 88 0.39 -4.95 -4.42
CA LEU A 88 0.43 -3.71 -5.19
C LEU A 88 1.86 -3.34 -5.51
N GLN A 89 2.17 -3.13 -6.79
CA GLN A 89 3.52 -2.80 -7.23
C GLN A 89 3.49 -1.66 -8.24
N CYS A 90 4.50 -0.81 -8.17
CA CYS A 90 4.73 0.26 -9.13
C CYS A 90 6.19 0.23 -9.59
N HIS A 91 6.39 0.17 -10.90
CA HIS A 91 7.71 0.30 -11.52
C HIS A 91 7.79 1.64 -12.24
N VAL A 92 8.79 2.42 -11.91
CA VAL A 92 9.08 3.71 -12.55
C VAL A 92 10.42 3.59 -13.26
N ASP A 93 10.46 3.98 -14.54
CA ASP A 93 11.68 4.14 -15.31
C ASP A 93 11.48 5.22 -16.36
N THR A 94 11.80 6.45 -16.03
CA THR A 94 11.62 7.58 -16.94
C THR A 94 12.54 7.53 -18.15
N THR A 95 13.58 6.69 -18.17
CA THR A 95 14.55 6.57 -19.29
C THR A 95 13.93 5.90 -20.52
N GLN A 96 12.80 5.18 -20.35
CA GLN A 96 12.14 4.43 -21.40
C GLN A 96 11.66 5.36 -22.55
N SER A 97 11.94 4.96 -23.79
CA SER A 97 11.49 5.71 -24.99
C SER A 97 9.98 5.70 -25.13
N THR A 98 9.34 4.55 -24.88
CA THR A 98 7.88 4.41 -24.92
C THR A 98 7.26 4.93 -23.63
N ALA A 99 6.34 5.88 -23.73
CA ALA A 99 5.74 6.55 -22.58
C ALA A 99 5.09 5.56 -21.59
N SER A 100 4.31 4.59 -22.08
CA SER A 100 3.64 3.58 -21.24
C SER A 100 4.59 2.61 -20.53
N ASN A 101 5.87 2.61 -20.87
CA ASN A 101 6.89 1.85 -20.17
C ASN A 101 7.54 2.62 -19.02
N ARG A 102 7.26 3.94 -18.87
CA ARG A 102 7.88 4.77 -17.84
C ARG A 102 7.26 4.60 -16.47
N VAL A 103 5.97 4.26 -16.42
CA VAL A 103 5.28 3.90 -15.17
C VAL A 103 4.38 2.71 -15.44
N LYS A 104 4.54 1.64 -14.67
CA LYS A 104 3.73 0.43 -14.76
C LYS A 104 3.17 0.09 -13.37
N LEU A 105 1.87 -0.14 -13.30
CA LEU A 105 1.19 -0.60 -12.10
C LEU A 105 0.87 -2.08 -12.23
N TYR A 106 1.04 -2.82 -11.13
CA TYR A 106 0.72 -4.24 -11.06
C TYR A 106 -0.19 -4.50 -9.88
N ILE A 107 -1.18 -5.35 -10.07
CA ILE A 107 -2.05 -5.87 -9.02
C ILE A 107 -1.97 -7.39 -9.05
N ASN A 108 -1.62 -7.97 -7.91
CA ASN A 108 -1.45 -9.42 -7.77
C ASN A 108 -0.52 -10.04 -8.82
N GLY A 109 0.60 -9.36 -9.09
CA GLY A 109 1.64 -9.79 -10.03
C GLY A 109 1.31 -9.56 -11.51
N VAL A 110 0.10 -9.10 -11.85
CA VAL A 110 -0.33 -8.84 -13.22
C VAL A 110 -0.27 -7.33 -13.51
N GLN A 111 0.36 -6.95 -14.63
CA GLN A 111 0.38 -5.55 -15.06
C GLN A 111 -1.03 -5.08 -15.44
N GLU A 112 -1.45 -3.96 -14.88
CA GLU A 112 -2.69 -3.29 -15.24
C GLU A 112 -2.47 -2.46 -16.51
N THR A 113 -3.15 -2.82 -17.58
CA THR A 113 -3.09 -2.15 -18.89
C THR A 113 -4.35 -1.33 -19.18
N SER A 114 -5.44 -1.59 -18.47
CA SER A 114 -6.64 -0.75 -18.48
C SER A 114 -6.49 0.35 -17.45
N LEU A 115 -6.34 1.58 -17.91
CA LEU A 115 -6.06 2.75 -17.08
C LEU A 115 -7.13 3.82 -17.30
N SER A 116 -7.72 4.30 -16.20
CA SER A 116 -8.66 5.43 -16.24
C SER A 116 -7.94 6.77 -16.45
N THR A 117 -6.66 6.83 -16.09
CA THR A 117 -5.77 7.96 -16.40
C THR A 117 -4.38 7.43 -16.73
N ALA A 118 -3.80 7.95 -17.81
CA ALA A 118 -2.47 7.53 -18.31
C ALA A 118 -1.65 8.77 -18.75
N SER A 119 -1.30 9.61 -17.78
CA SER A 119 -0.36 10.74 -17.98
C SER A 119 1.02 10.32 -17.51
N TYR A 120 1.89 9.99 -18.45
CA TYR A 120 3.24 9.48 -18.17
C TYR A 120 4.25 10.64 -18.07
N PRO A 121 5.33 10.47 -17.26
CA PRO A 121 6.36 11.50 -17.16
C PRO A 121 7.11 11.69 -18.48
N THR A 122 7.69 12.87 -18.68
CA THR A 122 8.58 13.13 -19.82
C THR A 122 9.78 12.18 -19.78
N GLN A 123 10.26 11.78 -20.95
CA GLN A 123 11.44 10.89 -21.04
C GLN A 123 12.65 11.50 -20.34
N SER A 124 13.35 10.68 -19.57
CA SER A 124 14.57 11.00 -18.82
C SER A 124 14.43 12.14 -17.79
N ILE A 125 13.20 12.51 -17.42
CA ILE A 125 12.99 13.47 -16.35
C ILE A 125 13.41 12.88 -15.00
N ASN A 126 14.03 13.68 -14.15
CA ASN A 126 14.18 13.40 -12.73
C ASN A 126 12.85 13.69 -12.02
N LEU A 127 12.42 12.80 -11.14
CA LEU A 127 11.21 13.02 -10.34
C LEU A 127 11.60 13.55 -8.97
N ASN A 128 11.11 14.74 -8.60
CA ASN A 128 11.47 15.43 -7.36
C ASN A 128 11.24 14.59 -6.10
N GLY A 129 10.29 13.68 -6.09
CA GLY A 129 10.09 12.75 -4.99
C GLY A 129 11.16 11.66 -4.86
N PHE A 130 12.07 11.54 -5.81
CA PHE A 130 13.20 10.60 -5.74
C PHE A 130 14.55 11.32 -5.63
N ASP A 131 14.55 12.63 -5.46
CA ASP A 131 15.75 13.49 -5.44
C ASP A 131 16.49 13.50 -4.07
N GLY A 132 15.98 12.76 -3.08
CA GLY A 132 16.54 12.73 -1.73
C GLY A 132 16.13 13.93 -0.87
N SER A 133 15.35 14.85 -1.40
CA SER A 133 14.79 15.96 -0.61
C SER A 133 13.49 15.52 0.07
N GLY A 134 13.21 16.08 1.25
CA GLY A 134 12.03 15.73 2.04
C GLY A 134 12.12 14.35 2.69
N ASN A 135 11.06 13.95 3.37
CA ASN A 135 10.99 12.67 4.05
C ASN A 135 10.39 11.58 3.17
N GLN A 136 10.92 10.37 3.29
CA GLN A 136 10.20 9.17 2.89
C GLN A 136 9.12 8.89 3.94
N ILE A 137 7.88 8.70 3.47
CA ILE A 137 6.71 8.47 4.29
C ILE A 137 6.08 7.15 3.85
N PHE A 138 5.72 6.30 4.81
CA PHE A 138 4.99 5.07 4.57
C PHE A 138 3.72 5.06 5.42
N GLY A 139 2.57 4.73 4.82
CA GLY A 139 1.28 4.70 5.52
C GLY A 139 0.58 6.07 5.59
N SER A 140 1.06 7.08 4.88
CA SER A 140 0.38 8.37 4.69
C SER A 140 0.78 9.02 3.36
N LEU A 141 0.17 10.15 3.02
CA LEU A 141 0.53 10.96 1.87
C LEU A 141 1.35 12.19 2.29
N ASP A 142 1.71 13.00 1.32
CA ASP A 142 2.66 14.10 1.40
C ASP A 142 2.48 15.09 2.57
N ASN A 143 1.28 15.44 2.87
CA ASN A 143 0.94 16.42 3.92
C ASN A 143 0.48 15.75 5.23
N LEU A 144 0.70 14.44 5.39
CA LEU A 144 0.26 13.66 6.53
C LEU A 144 -1.25 13.78 6.78
N SER A 145 -2.04 13.91 5.71
CA SER A 145 -3.48 14.17 5.79
C SER A 145 -4.34 12.91 5.70
N TYR A 146 -3.75 11.78 5.28
CA TYR A 146 -4.47 10.53 5.07
C TYR A 146 -3.87 9.41 5.90
N ASP A 147 -4.68 8.78 6.73
CA ASP A 147 -4.29 7.56 7.45
C ASP A 147 -4.30 6.35 6.52
N CYS A 148 -3.36 5.43 6.73
CA CYS A 148 -3.41 4.12 6.12
C CYS A 148 -4.49 3.28 6.81
N LYS A 149 -5.68 3.25 6.24
CA LYS A 149 -6.80 2.40 6.70
C LYS A 149 -6.70 1.01 6.09
N ALA A 150 -5.55 0.37 6.24
CA ALA A 150 -5.23 -0.92 5.67
C ALA A 150 -4.27 -1.68 6.57
N ASP A 151 -4.27 -3.01 6.48
CA ASP A 151 -3.17 -3.81 6.98
C ASP A 151 -2.11 -3.91 5.88
N ILE A 152 -0.86 -3.84 6.25
CA ILE A 152 0.28 -3.85 5.34
C ILE A 152 1.23 -4.97 5.72
N ALA A 153 1.79 -5.63 4.73
CA ALA A 153 2.84 -6.61 4.91
C ALA A 153 3.90 -6.47 3.81
N ASP A 154 5.13 -6.78 4.16
CA ASP A 154 6.25 -7.01 3.25
C ASP A 154 6.43 -5.90 2.20
N ALA A 155 6.80 -4.70 2.67
CA ALA A 155 6.94 -3.51 1.82
C ALA A 155 8.39 -3.28 1.38
N TYR A 156 8.57 -3.09 0.08
CA TYR A 156 9.86 -2.84 -0.58
C TYR A 156 9.86 -1.51 -1.30
N PHE A 157 10.95 -0.81 -1.17
CA PHE A 157 11.33 0.32 -2.01
C PHE A 157 12.74 0.07 -2.55
N ILE A 158 12.91 0.03 -3.86
CA ILE A 158 14.19 -0.20 -4.52
C ILE A 158 14.58 1.07 -5.26
N ASP A 159 15.68 1.67 -4.83
CA ASP A 159 16.22 2.90 -5.39
C ASP A 159 17.27 2.57 -6.48
N GLY A 160 16.94 2.87 -7.72
CA GLY A 160 17.83 2.75 -8.85
C GLY A 160 17.70 1.47 -9.70
N ALA A 161 16.71 0.61 -9.41
CA ALA A 161 16.48 -0.58 -10.21
C ALA A 161 15.00 -0.91 -10.42
N ASN A 162 14.68 -1.46 -11.59
CA ASN A 162 13.43 -2.15 -11.86
C ASN A 162 13.59 -3.64 -11.58
N ILE A 163 12.94 -4.10 -10.51
CA ILE A 163 12.93 -5.51 -10.12
C ILE A 163 11.69 -6.17 -10.72
N ALA A 164 11.89 -7.31 -11.37
CA ALA A 164 10.78 -8.04 -11.97
C ALA A 164 9.66 -8.35 -10.95
N SER A 165 8.40 -8.15 -11.32
CA SER A 165 7.24 -8.30 -10.44
C SER A 165 7.23 -9.62 -9.68
N ASN A 166 7.59 -10.73 -10.34
CA ASN A 166 7.62 -12.07 -9.77
C ASN A 166 8.75 -12.32 -8.74
N GLN A 167 9.58 -11.33 -8.44
CA GLN A 167 10.55 -11.44 -7.34
C GLN A 167 9.90 -11.24 -5.96
N PHE A 168 8.75 -10.59 -5.90
CA PHE A 168 8.07 -10.26 -4.64
C PHE A 168 6.95 -11.23 -4.25
N TRP A 169 6.66 -12.22 -5.10
CA TRP A 169 5.61 -13.19 -4.85
C TRP A 169 5.95 -14.56 -5.42
N GLU A 170 5.31 -15.56 -4.88
CA GLU A 170 5.32 -16.93 -5.39
C GLU A 170 3.91 -17.53 -5.29
N THR A 171 3.68 -18.61 -6.02
CA THR A 171 2.42 -19.36 -5.94
C THR A 171 2.57 -20.47 -4.92
N ASP A 172 1.64 -20.54 -3.97
CA ASP A 172 1.51 -21.69 -3.08
C ASP A 172 1.13 -22.93 -3.87
N ALA A 173 1.96 -23.97 -3.79
CA ALA A 173 1.78 -25.18 -4.60
C ALA A 173 0.49 -25.99 -4.27
N THR A 174 -0.05 -25.80 -3.06
CA THR A 174 -1.23 -26.54 -2.59
C THR A 174 -2.52 -25.79 -2.93
N THR A 175 -2.53 -24.49 -2.71
CA THR A 175 -3.75 -23.67 -2.84
C THR A 175 -3.85 -22.92 -4.15
N GLY A 176 -2.74 -22.74 -4.87
CA GLY A 176 -2.66 -21.90 -6.06
C GLY A 176 -2.70 -20.39 -5.76
N GLN A 177 -2.75 -19.98 -4.51
CA GLN A 177 -2.75 -18.58 -4.13
C GLN A 177 -1.36 -17.98 -4.25
N ILE A 178 -1.29 -16.70 -4.62
CA ILE A 178 -0.05 -15.94 -4.51
C ILE A 178 0.19 -15.56 -3.05
N LYS A 179 1.44 -15.62 -2.64
CA LYS A 179 1.92 -15.24 -1.31
C LYS A 179 3.27 -14.51 -1.43
N PRO A 180 3.71 -13.79 -0.39
CA PRO A 180 5.05 -13.21 -0.37
C PRO A 180 6.13 -14.26 -0.60
N LYS A 181 7.10 -13.93 -1.43
CA LYS A 181 8.29 -14.76 -1.62
C LYS A 181 9.25 -14.51 -0.47
N LEU A 182 9.67 -15.57 0.23
CA LEU A 182 10.51 -15.46 1.42
C LEU A 182 11.90 -14.84 1.11
N ASP A 183 12.49 -15.25 -0.02
CA ASP A 183 13.84 -14.82 -0.42
C ASP A 183 13.80 -14.22 -1.84
N PRO A 184 13.35 -12.97 -1.98
CA PRO A 184 13.38 -12.29 -3.27
C PRO A 184 14.82 -12.04 -3.71
N THR A 185 15.11 -12.29 -4.99
CA THR A 185 16.45 -12.01 -5.55
C THR A 185 16.55 -10.53 -5.90
N ILE A 186 17.04 -9.74 -4.95
CA ILE A 186 17.26 -8.30 -5.09
C ILE A 186 18.76 -8.04 -4.97
N SER A 187 19.40 -7.72 -6.10
CA SER A 187 20.86 -7.51 -6.15
C SER A 187 21.33 -6.25 -5.43
N SER A 188 20.49 -5.22 -5.39
CA SER A 188 20.75 -3.97 -4.68
C SER A 188 19.45 -3.26 -4.34
N PHE A 189 19.37 -2.72 -3.14
CA PHE A 189 18.29 -1.83 -2.72
C PHE A 189 18.55 -0.36 -3.08
N GLY A 190 19.78 -0.01 -3.43
CA GLY A 190 20.21 1.37 -3.58
C GLY A 190 20.31 2.11 -2.25
N THR A 191 20.70 3.39 -2.30
CA THR A 191 20.95 4.20 -1.09
C THR A 191 19.68 4.38 -0.26
N ASN A 192 18.59 4.77 -0.91
CA ASN A 192 17.31 5.10 -0.25
C ASN A 192 16.32 3.93 -0.24
N GLY A 193 16.74 2.74 -0.71
CA GLY A 193 15.88 1.57 -0.68
C GLY A 193 15.68 1.01 0.74
N TYR A 194 14.63 0.23 0.93
CA TYR A 194 14.32 -0.44 2.19
C TYR A 194 13.44 -1.68 2.01
N HIS A 195 13.43 -2.49 3.07
CA HIS A 195 12.51 -3.63 3.22
C HIS A 195 11.88 -3.59 4.62
N LEU A 196 10.59 -3.32 4.69
CA LEU A 196 9.81 -3.32 5.92
C LEU A 196 9.01 -4.63 6.01
N LYS A 197 9.44 -5.55 6.84
CA LYS A 197 8.78 -6.84 7.07
C LYS A 197 7.60 -6.77 8.03
N PHE A 198 7.58 -5.76 8.91
CA PHE A 198 6.59 -5.59 9.96
C PHE A 198 6.50 -6.75 10.97
N GLU A 199 7.54 -7.56 11.09
CA GLU A 199 7.60 -8.72 11.97
C GLU A 199 7.88 -8.38 13.44
N ASN A 200 8.35 -7.17 13.71
CA ASN A 200 8.77 -6.72 15.03
C ASN A 200 7.76 -5.75 15.65
N ALA A 201 7.80 -5.61 16.97
CA ALA A 201 7.01 -4.60 17.68
C ALA A 201 7.25 -3.16 17.18
N ASN A 202 8.41 -2.89 16.55
CA ASN A 202 8.70 -1.67 15.84
C ASN A 202 8.51 -1.88 14.33
N ALA A 203 7.42 -1.38 13.80
CA ALA A 203 7.08 -1.46 12.38
C ALA A 203 8.09 -0.75 11.44
N GLY A 204 8.88 0.18 11.97
CA GLY A 204 9.85 0.97 11.20
C GLY A 204 11.21 0.31 10.97
N ILE A 205 11.40 -0.96 11.37
CA ILE A 205 12.68 -1.66 11.16
C ILE A 205 12.89 -1.96 9.69
N ASP A 206 13.99 -1.43 9.14
CA ASP A 206 14.48 -1.73 7.80
C ASP A 206 15.29 -3.02 7.83
N SER A 207 14.78 -4.05 7.18
CA SER A 207 15.35 -5.40 7.14
C SER A 207 16.22 -5.67 5.91
N LYS A 208 16.58 -4.65 5.12
CA LYS A 208 17.49 -4.87 3.96
C LYS A 208 18.86 -5.36 4.41
N PRO A 209 19.55 -6.18 3.61
CA PRO A 209 20.77 -6.88 4.04
C PRO A 209 21.94 -5.96 4.42
N SER A 210 22.03 -4.76 3.85
CA SER A 210 23.11 -3.82 4.13
C SER A 210 22.67 -2.38 4.04
N GLY A 211 23.27 -1.51 4.87
CA GLY A 211 22.95 -0.07 4.91
C GLY A 211 21.53 0.22 5.36
N ALA A 212 20.97 -0.62 6.23
CA ALA A 212 19.64 -0.45 6.77
C ALA A 212 19.52 0.87 7.55
N SER A 213 18.41 1.59 7.34
CA SER A 213 18.09 2.84 8.01
C SER A 213 16.63 2.82 8.43
N ASN A 214 16.39 2.72 9.73
CA ASN A 214 15.07 2.56 10.29
C ASN A 214 14.21 3.83 10.13
N PHE A 215 12.91 3.60 10.06
CA PHE A 215 11.91 4.66 10.11
C PHE A 215 11.56 4.99 11.56
N SER A 216 11.25 6.24 11.82
CA SER A 216 10.57 6.67 13.03
C SER A 216 9.07 6.39 12.89
N THR A 217 8.48 5.85 13.94
CA THR A 217 7.05 5.54 14.01
C THR A 217 6.30 6.67 14.69
N THR A 218 5.24 7.17 14.06
CA THR A 218 4.28 8.09 14.68
C THR A 218 2.96 7.36 14.90
N GLY A 219 2.36 7.56 16.08
CA GLY A 219 1.10 6.96 16.48
C GLY A 219 1.24 5.52 16.96
N THR A 220 0.12 4.78 16.96
CA THR A 220 0.05 3.40 17.41
C THR A 220 -0.17 2.46 16.22
N ILE A 221 0.88 1.75 15.84
CA ILE A 221 0.82 0.70 14.81
C ILE A 221 0.69 -0.64 15.54
N ARG A 222 -0.25 -1.46 15.13
CA ARG A 222 -0.53 -2.76 15.74
C ARG A 222 -0.20 -3.88 14.77
N GLN A 223 0.45 -4.92 15.28
CA GLN A 223 0.62 -6.16 14.52
C GLN A 223 -0.70 -6.94 14.50
N GLN A 224 -0.95 -7.57 13.36
CA GLN A 224 -2.09 -8.46 13.13
C GLN A 224 -1.57 -9.89 12.91
N VAL A 225 -2.39 -10.88 13.23
CA VAL A 225 -2.07 -12.29 12.96
C VAL A 225 -2.39 -12.67 11.52
N ASP A 226 -3.28 -11.92 10.87
CA ASP A 226 -3.64 -12.11 9.46
C ASP A 226 -2.54 -11.60 8.55
N THR A 227 -2.00 -12.45 7.71
CA THR A 227 -0.91 -12.15 6.78
C THR A 227 -1.22 -12.69 5.38
N PRO A 228 -0.55 -12.20 4.33
CA PRO A 228 -0.76 -12.74 2.98
C PRO A 228 -0.42 -14.24 2.84
N SER A 229 0.43 -14.77 3.72
CA SER A 229 0.80 -16.19 3.76
C SER A 229 -0.08 -17.04 4.66
N ASN A 230 -0.84 -16.41 5.56
CA ASN A 230 -1.67 -17.09 6.54
C ASN A 230 -2.92 -16.27 6.83
N ILE A 231 -3.95 -16.47 6.01
CA ILE A 231 -5.19 -15.69 6.02
C ILE A 231 -6.11 -16.25 7.09
N PHE A 232 -6.47 -15.41 8.06
CA PHE A 232 -7.44 -15.71 9.09
C PHE A 232 -8.84 -15.18 8.72
N CYS A 233 -9.86 -15.76 9.32
CA CYS A 233 -11.21 -15.24 9.23
C CYS A 233 -11.29 -13.88 9.94
N THR A 234 -11.72 -12.86 9.23
CA THR A 234 -12.00 -11.53 9.77
C THR A 234 -13.46 -11.15 9.45
N LEU A 235 -13.97 -10.07 10.01
CA LEU A 235 -15.29 -9.56 9.67
C LEU A 235 -15.25 -8.98 8.23
N ASN A 236 -16.28 -9.30 7.44
CA ASN A 236 -16.33 -8.91 6.03
C ASN A 236 -16.83 -7.45 5.88
N PRO A 237 -15.97 -6.51 5.47
CA PRO A 237 -16.36 -5.11 5.33
C PRO A 237 -17.32 -4.86 4.16
N MET A 238 -17.41 -5.80 3.22
CA MET A 238 -18.29 -5.67 2.06
C MET A 238 -19.73 -6.11 2.35
N GLN A 239 -19.92 -6.98 3.31
CA GLN A 239 -21.23 -7.53 3.64
C GLN A 239 -21.74 -6.92 4.93
N ARG A 240 -22.25 -5.70 4.82
CA ARG A 240 -22.86 -4.94 5.91
C ARG A 240 -24.37 -4.90 5.72
N SER A 241 -25.14 -5.40 6.68
CA SER A 241 -26.56 -5.12 6.74
C SER A 241 -26.75 -3.70 7.29
N ARG A 242 -27.29 -2.82 6.47
CA ARG A 242 -27.73 -1.48 6.92
C ARG A 242 -29.09 -1.59 7.54
N VAL A 243 -29.19 -1.32 8.80
CA VAL A 243 -30.51 -1.20 9.48
C VAL A 243 -30.85 0.25 9.83
N ASN A 244 -30.04 1.25 9.51
CA ASN A 244 -30.48 2.65 9.61
C ASN A 244 -29.61 3.63 8.81
N THR A 245 -30.25 4.75 8.42
CA THR A 245 -29.79 5.77 7.48
C THR A 245 -28.93 6.89 8.09
N ASN A 246 -28.62 6.86 9.37
CA ASN A 246 -27.82 7.90 10.02
C ASN A 246 -26.33 7.52 10.12
N ASN A 247 -25.64 7.80 9.07
CA ASN A 247 -24.24 8.22 8.92
C ASN A 247 -23.19 7.85 9.99
N SER A 248 -23.06 6.63 10.44
CA SER A 248 -21.77 6.25 11.01
C SER A 248 -21.18 5.08 10.21
N THR A 249 -20.05 5.33 9.64
CA THR A 249 -19.45 4.51 8.57
C THR A 249 -18.36 3.58 9.04
N ASP A 250 -17.95 3.64 10.30
CA ASP A 250 -16.78 2.94 10.81
C ASP A 250 -17.12 1.94 11.92
N TYR A 251 -17.94 0.93 11.60
CA TYR A 251 -18.25 -0.14 12.57
C TYR A 251 -17.14 -1.20 12.69
N LEU A 252 -16.34 -1.38 11.64
CA LEU A 252 -15.24 -2.33 11.66
C LEU A 252 -13.94 -1.60 11.97
N LYS A 253 -13.22 -2.08 12.97
CA LYS A 253 -11.96 -1.52 13.45
C LYS A 253 -10.91 -2.62 13.61
N VAL A 254 -9.66 -2.23 13.77
CA VAL A 254 -8.55 -3.12 14.09
C VAL A 254 -8.46 -4.30 13.10
N GLY A 255 -8.20 -4.00 11.82
CA GLY A 255 -8.05 -5.04 10.79
C GLY A 255 -9.32 -5.87 10.54
N ASN A 256 -10.49 -5.26 10.70
CA ASN A 256 -11.79 -5.94 10.62
C ASN A 256 -12.02 -7.03 11.70
N ASN A 257 -11.32 -6.95 12.81
CA ASN A 257 -11.46 -7.87 13.94
C ASN A 257 -12.38 -7.36 15.04
N THR A 258 -12.78 -6.09 14.98
CA THR A 258 -13.64 -5.47 16.00
C THR A 258 -14.85 -4.84 15.35
N PHE A 259 -16.02 -5.10 15.92
CA PHE A 259 -17.27 -4.48 15.54
C PHE A 259 -17.70 -3.50 16.64
N ASP A 260 -17.83 -2.21 16.30
CA ASP A 260 -18.21 -1.16 17.25
C ASP A 260 -19.71 -0.83 17.09
N THR A 261 -20.46 -1.05 18.15
CA THR A 261 -21.91 -0.79 18.20
C THR A 261 -22.29 0.45 19.03
N SER A 262 -21.36 1.35 19.30
CA SER A 262 -21.50 2.46 20.24
C SER A 262 -22.49 3.57 19.81
N SER A 263 -23.28 3.38 18.77
CA SER A 263 -24.33 4.34 18.41
C SER A 263 -25.58 4.18 19.29
N SER A 264 -26.05 5.27 19.88
CA SER A 264 -27.10 5.40 20.90
C SER A 264 -28.52 5.02 20.45
N ASN A 265 -28.75 4.42 19.32
CA ASN A 265 -30.08 4.25 18.71
C ASN A 265 -30.47 2.80 18.40
N GLY A 266 -30.18 1.85 19.29
CA GLY A 266 -30.81 0.51 19.25
C GLY A 266 -30.72 -0.24 17.90
N MET A 267 -29.65 -0.08 17.15
CA MET A 267 -29.52 -0.65 15.82
C MET A 267 -29.03 -2.09 15.88
N MET A 268 -29.67 -2.94 15.11
CA MET A 268 -29.15 -4.27 14.81
C MET A 268 -28.26 -4.20 13.58
N ALA A 269 -26.97 -4.53 13.71
CA ALA A 269 -26.07 -4.67 12.59
C ALA A 269 -25.61 -6.12 12.50
N ILE A 270 -25.57 -6.66 11.29
CA ILE A 270 -25.09 -8.01 11.01
C ILE A 270 -23.82 -7.89 10.19
N VAL A 271 -22.75 -8.53 10.64
CA VAL A 271 -21.50 -8.65 9.91
C VAL A 271 -21.17 -10.14 9.82
N ASN A 272 -20.86 -10.60 8.62
CA ASN A 272 -20.41 -11.97 8.40
C ASN A 272 -18.89 -12.07 8.42
N GLY A 273 -18.36 -13.26 8.70
CA GLY A 273 -16.94 -13.54 8.54
C GLY A 273 -16.54 -13.57 7.05
N THR A 274 -15.25 -13.41 6.78
CA THR A 274 -14.67 -13.53 5.43
C THR A 274 -14.57 -14.97 4.96
N LEU A 275 -14.55 -15.94 5.90
CA LEU A 275 -14.55 -17.37 5.62
C LEU A 275 -15.89 -17.99 6.02
N GLY A 276 -16.43 -18.87 5.21
CA GLY A 276 -17.65 -19.61 5.46
C GLY A 276 -17.37 -21.12 5.48
N ALA A 277 -18.18 -21.85 6.26
CA ALA A 277 -18.14 -23.30 6.32
C ALA A 277 -19.52 -23.89 6.01
N GLN A 278 -19.57 -24.94 5.17
CA GLN A 278 -20.83 -25.59 4.80
C GLN A 278 -21.19 -26.74 5.73
N SER A 279 -20.21 -27.42 6.31
CA SER A 279 -20.43 -28.58 7.18
C SER A 279 -19.24 -28.78 8.11
N GLY A 280 -19.47 -29.42 9.27
CA GLY A 280 -18.44 -29.71 10.26
C GLY A 280 -18.66 -29.00 11.58
N LYS A 281 -17.73 -29.20 12.53
CA LYS A 281 -17.68 -28.47 13.79
C LYS A 281 -16.56 -27.42 13.69
N TYR A 282 -16.91 -26.17 13.84
CA TYR A 282 -15.97 -25.05 13.77
C TYR A 282 -15.97 -24.28 15.07
N TYR A 283 -14.82 -23.81 15.45
CA TYR A 283 -14.62 -22.89 16.56
C TYR A 283 -13.99 -21.59 16.03
N TRP A 284 -14.42 -20.48 16.55
CA TRP A 284 -13.86 -19.17 16.24
C TRP A 284 -13.99 -18.24 17.47
N GLU A 285 -13.01 -17.40 17.65
CA GLU A 285 -12.92 -16.40 18.73
C GLU A 285 -12.90 -14.99 18.12
#